data_3650a84e405117ae58e1da871ce35576
#
_entry.id   3650a84e405117ae58e1da871ce35576
#
_cell.length_a   1.000
_cell.length_b   1.000
_cell.length_c   1.000
_cell.angle_alpha   90.00
_cell.angle_beta   90.00
_cell.angle_gamma   90.00
#
_symmetry.space_group_name_H-M   'P 1'
#
loop_
_entity.id
_entity.type
_entity.pdbx_description
1 polymer ?
#
loop_
_entity_poly.entity_id
_entity_poly.type
_entity_poly.pdbx_seq_one_letter_code
_entity_poly.pdbx_strand_id
1 'polypeptide(L)'
;MRFWQIWNMNFGFFGIQFSFGLQQSNMSAIYKYLGADEASLPMLWLAGPITGLILQPIIGAISDGTWSPRFGRRKPFFLIGAIVSSIALVLMPFSSSLWMAASLLWILDAANNIAMEPYRAFIADKLPNEQHSIGFLMQSFFTGLGITLANFTPALLVALGVLTFTDKMSNGIPTYTYYAF
;
A
#
# COMPACT_ATOMS: atom_id res chain seq x y z
N MET A 1 23.99 -4.18 13.48
CA MET A 1 23.85 -4.98 12.22
C MET A 1 24.70 -4.35 11.11
N ARG A 2 25.04 -5.10 10.03
CA ARG A 2 25.74 -4.52 8.86
C ARG A 2 24.75 -3.74 8.00
N PHE A 3 25.20 -2.73 7.25
CA PHE A 3 24.37 -1.89 6.37
C PHE A 3 23.42 -2.69 5.47
N TRP A 4 23.92 -3.69 4.75
CA TRP A 4 23.11 -4.53 3.86
C TRP A 4 22.02 -5.35 4.56
N GLN A 5 22.19 -5.67 5.84
CA GLN A 5 21.16 -6.34 6.63
C GLN A 5 20.02 -5.37 6.97
N ILE A 6 20.36 -4.11 7.30
CA ILE A 6 19.37 -3.04 7.54
C ILE A 6 18.65 -2.71 6.23
N TRP A 7 19.36 -2.64 5.10
CA TRP A 7 18.80 -2.43 3.78
C TRP A 7 17.77 -3.51 3.44
N ASN A 8 18.17 -4.78 3.45
CA ASN A 8 17.30 -5.90 3.12
C ASN A 8 16.09 -6.01 4.07
N MET A 9 16.30 -5.68 5.34
CA MET A 9 15.22 -5.66 6.33
C MET A 9 14.16 -4.60 6.01
N ASN A 10 14.56 -3.46 5.45
CA ASN A 10 13.64 -2.38 5.09
C ASN A 10 13.06 -2.49 3.68
N PHE A 11 13.61 -3.33 2.82
CA PHE A 11 13.18 -3.47 1.42
C PHE A 11 11.69 -3.86 1.29
N GLY A 12 11.17 -4.70 2.19
CA GLY A 12 9.76 -5.08 2.18
C GLY A 12 8.81 -3.89 2.43
N PHE A 13 9.27 -2.84 3.10
CA PHE A 13 8.49 -1.62 3.30
C PHE A 13 8.28 -0.84 2.00
N PHE A 14 9.21 -0.95 1.06
CA PHE A 14 9.06 -0.39 -0.28
C PHE A 14 7.76 -0.88 -0.96
N GLY A 15 7.48 -2.19 -0.92
CA GLY A 15 6.26 -2.76 -1.53
C GLY A 15 4.98 -2.20 -0.90
N ILE A 16 4.93 -2.05 0.42
CA ILE A 16 3.79 -1.45 1.12
C ILE A 16 3.60 0.00 0.68
N GLN A 17 4.67 0.77 0.60
CA GLN A 17 4.62 2.18 0.21
C GLN A 17 4.33 2.38 -1.27
N PHE A 18 4.77 1.44 -2.11
CA PHE A 18 4.40 1.42 -3.53
C PHE A 18 2.89 1.20 -3.69
N SER A 19 2.29 0.27 -2.94
CA SER A 19 0.84 0.05 -2.87
C SER A 19 0.09 1.32 -2.46
N PHE A 20 0.52 1.99 -1.40
CA PHE A 20 -0.06 3.29 -0.99
C PHE A 20 0.07 4.36 -2.07
N GLY A 21 1.22 4.46 -2.73
CA GLY A 21 1.45 5.42 -3.80
C GLY A 21 0.51 5.19 -5.00
N LEU A 22 0.34 3.95 -5.44
CA LEU A 22 -0.60 3.59 -6.52
C LEU A 22 -2.03 3.98 -6.16
N GLN A 23 -2.46 3.65 -4.94
CA GLN A 23 -3.77 4.01 -4.43
C GLN A 23 -3.96 5.53 -4.43
N GLN A 24 -3.04 6.29 -3.84
CA GLN A 24 -3.17 7.74 -3.73
C GLN A 24 -3.19 8.44 -5.09
N SER A 25 -2.41 7.98 -6.06
CA SER A 25 -2.35 8.62 -7.38
C SER A 25 -3.53 8.28 -8.29
N ASN A 26 -4.12 7.09 -8.17
CA ASN A 26 -5.07 6.60 -9.15
C ASN A 26 -6.52 6.49 -8.66
N MET A 27 -6.77 6.36 -7.34
CA MET A 27 -8.13 6.11 -6.83
C MET A 27 -9.13 7.22 -7.12
N SER A 28 -8.72 8.48 -7.02
CA SER A 28 -9.63 9.60 -7.33
C SER A 28 -10.06 9.58 -8.79
N ALA A 29 -9.18 9.18 -9.70
CA ALA A 29 -9.50 9.00 -11.11
C ALA A 29 -10.50 7.85 -11.30
N ILE A 30 -10.24 6.68 -10.69
CA ILE A 30 -11.14 5.52 -10.74
C ILE A 30 -12.53 5.89 -10.23
N TYR A 31 -12.64 6.57 -9.09
CA TYR A 31 -13.92 7.01 -8.56
C TYR A 31 -14.69 7.93 -9.51
N LYS A 32 -14.00 8.89 -10.13
CA LYS A 32 -14.62 9.79 -11.13
C LYS A 32 -15.10 9.00 -12.36
N TYR A 33 -14.31 8.06 -12.86
CA TYR A 33 -14.72 7.20 -14.01
C TYR A 33 -15.92 6.31 -13.68
N LEU A 34 -16.07 5.90 -12.42
CA LEU A 34 -17.21 5.12 -11.95
C LEU A 34 -18.41 5.99 -11.54
N GLY A 35 -18.38 7.31 -11.83
CA GLY A 35 -19.51 8.21 -11.63
C GLY A 35 -19.60 8.82 -10.24
N ALA A 36 -18.52 8.85 -9.46
CA ALA A 36 -18.52 9.58 -8.19
C ALA A 36 -18.60 11.08 -8.44
N ASP A 37 -19.51 11.73 -7.70
CA ASP A 37 -19.57 13.19 -7.65
C ASP A 37 -18.37 13.74 -6.85
N GLU A 38 -17.86 14.90 -7.24
CA GLU A 38 -16.70 15.53 -6.57
C GLU A 38 -16.97 15.81 -5.09
N ALA A 39 -18.20 16.11 -4.73
CA ALA A 39 -18.61 16.33 -3.35
C ALA A 39 -18.54 15.05 -2.49
N SER A 40 -18.62 13.85 -3.08
CA SER A 40 -18.55 12.57 -2.40
C SER A 40 -17.12 12.04 -2.22
N LEU A 41 -16.15 12.53 -2.98
CA LEU A 41 -14.76 12.06 -2.93
C LEU A 41 -14.15 12.12 -1.53
N PRO A 42 -14.28 13.20 -0.75
CA PRO A 42 -13.72 13.24 0.61
C PRO A 42 -14.25 12.13 1.51
N MET A 43 -15.52 11.75 1.35
CA MET A 43 -16.17 10.71 2.12
C MET A 43 -15.63 9.31 1.74
N LEU A 44 -15.37 9.08 0.45
CA LEU A 44 -14.75 7.85 -0.04
C LEU A 44 -13.30 7.68 0.45
N TRP A 45 -12.59 8.80 0.64
CA TRP A 45 -11.22 8.80 1.18
C TRP A 45 -11.12 8.63 2.70
N LEU A 46 -12.24 8.61 3.45
CA LEU A 46 -12.23 8.33 4.88
C LEU A 46 -11.73 6.92 5.23
N ALA A 47 -11.66 6.00 4.26
CA ALA A 47 -11.14 4.65 4.45
C ALA A 47 -9.75 4.67 5.12
N GLY A 48 -8.80 5.45 4.60
CA GLY A 48 -7.43 5.54 5.11
C GLY A 48 -7.36 5.99 6.58
N PRO A 49 -7.87 7.19 6.93
CA PRO A 49 -7.86 7.65 8.32
C PRO A 49 -8.60 6.74 9.29
N ILE A 50 -9.75 6.19 8.90
CA ILE A 50 -10.55 5.34 9.80
C ILE A 50 -9.85 4.00 10.02
N THR A 51 -9.38 3.33 8.96
CA THR A 51 -8.64 2.07 9.09
C THR A 51 -7.35 2.27 9.86
N GLY A 52 -6.60 3.36 9.61
CA GLY A 52 -5.40 3.70 10.36
C GLY A 52 -5.67 3.89 11.84
N LEU A 53 -6.67 4.69 12.19
CA LEU A 53 -7.02 4.98 13.59
C LEU A 53 -7.45 3.73 14.37
N ILE A 54 -8.19 2.83 13.72
CA ILE A 54 -8.76 1.64 14.37
C ILE A 54 -7.79 0.46 14.31
N LEU A 55 -7.26 0.15 13.13
CA LEU A 55 -6.50 -1.08 12.93
C LEU A 55 -5.06 -0.99 13.44
N GLN A 56 -4.40 0.16 13.38
CA GLN A 56 -3.02 0.27 13.84
C GLN A 56 -2.85 -0.12 15.31
N PRO A 57 -3.62 0.43 16.29
CA PRO A 57 -3.48 0.03 17.68
C PRO A 57 -3.90 -1.43 17.93
N ILE A 58 -4.96 -1.91 17.26
CA ILE A 58 -5.44 -3.29 17.39
C ILE A 58 -4.39 -4.27 16.88
N ILE A 59 -3.89 -4.06 15.67
CA ILE A 59 -2.88 -4.93 15.06
C ILE A 59 -1.55 -4.84 15.80
N GLY A 60 -1.17 -3.65 16.28
CA GLY A 60 -0.03 -3.48 17.17
C GLY A 60 -0.12 -4.40 18.38
N ALA A 61 -1.21 -4.30 19.13
CA ALA A 61 -1.45 -5.13 20.32
C ALA A 61 -1.50 -6.64 20.01
N ILE A 62 -2.21 -7.04 18.95
CA ILE A 62 -2.29 -8.46 18.54
C ILE A 62 -0.91 -8.97 18.12
N SER A 63 -0.15 -8.19 17.35
CA SER A 63 1.17 -8.61 16.90
C SER A 63 2.19 -8.72 18.04
N ASP A 64 2.03 -7.92 19.10
CA ASP A 64 2.85 -8.00 20.31
C ASP A 64 2.58 -9.29 21.11
N GLY A 65 1.32 -9.72 21.18
CA GLY A 65 0.90 -10.94 21.86
C GLY A 65 1.03 -12.22 21.02
N THR A 66 1.23 -12.11 19.71
CA THR A 66 1.31 -13.28 18.82
C THR A 66 2.73 -13.84 18.79
N TRP A 67 2.84 -15.17 18.88
CA TRP A 67 4.12 -15.85 18.69
C TRP A 67 3.93 -17.10 17.83
N SER A 68 4.72 -17.18 16.75
CA SER A 68 4.73 -18.34 15.87
C SER A 68 6.13 -18.98 15.86
N PRO A 69 6.23 -20.32 16.08
CA PRO A 69 7.53 -21.03 16.05
C PRO A 69 8.29 -20.88 14.73
N ARG A 70 7.57 -20.75 13.60
CA ARG A 70 8.16 -20.69 12.25
C ARG A 70 8.43 -19.26 11.78
N PHE A 71 7.53 -18.32 12.10
CA PHE A 71 7.56 -16.97 11.54
C PHE A 71 7.90 -15.87 12.57
N GLY A 72 7.91 -16.22 13.86
CA GLY A 72 8.07 -15.23 14.94
C GLY A 72 6.81 -14.39 15.15
N ARG A 73 6.95 -13.22 15.78
CA ARG A 73 5.83 -12.36 16.19
C ARG A 73 5.23 -11.56 15.03
N ARG A 74 6.05 -10.87 14.26
CA ARG A 74 5.64 -9.81 13.31
C ARG A 74 5.38 -10.30 11.88
N LYS A 75 6.16 -11.32 11.42
CA LYS A 75 6.14 -11.74 10.00
C LYS A 75 4.79 -12.24 9.48
N PRO A 76 3.94 -12.95 10.26
CA PRO A 76 2.63 -13.38 9.77
C PRO A 76 1.76 -12.21 9.30
N PHE A 77 1.82 -11.07 10.00
CA PHE A 77 1.03 -9.89 9.67
C PHE A 77 1.50 -9.24 8.38
N PHE A 78 2.84 -9.17 8.15
CA PHE A 78 3.37 -8.67 6.87
C PHE A 78 2.87 -9.52 5.71
N LEU A 79 2.92 -10.86 5.88
CA LEU A 79 2.52 -11.78 4.83
C LEU A 79 1.03 -11.67 4.52
N ILE A 80 0.19 -11.67 5.55
CA ILE A 80 -1.26 -11.53 5.39
C ILE A 80 -1.59 -10.19 4.74
N GLY A 81 -1.04 -9.09 5.26
CA GLY A 81 -1.25 -7.76 4.69
C GLY A 81 -0.79 -7.67 3.24
N ALA A 82 0.40 -8.21 2.92
CA ALA A 82 0.92 -8.21 1.55
C ALA A 82 0.05 -9.03 0.58
N ILE A 83 -0.41 -10.21 0.99
CA ILE A 83 -1.29 -11.04 0.14
C ILE A 83 -2.62 -10.33 -0.11
N VAL A 84 -3.27 -9.84 0.95
CA VAL A 84 -4.58 -9.18 0.83
C VAL A 84 -4.49 -7.89 0.03
N SER A 85 -3.44 -7.06 0.25
CA SER A 85 -3.23 -5.85 -0.53
C SER A 85 -2.95 -6.15 -2.00
N SER A 86 -2.15 -7.18 -2.30
CA SER A 86 -1.89 -7.60 -3.68
C SER A 86 -3.16 -8.04 -4.40
N ILE A 87 -4.02 -8.82 -3.73
CA ILE A 87 -5.31 -9.23 -4.30
C ILE A 87 -6.20 -8.02 -4.54
N ALA A 88 -6.30 -7.10 -3.56
CA ALA A 88 -7.10 -5.90 -3.70
C ALA A 88 -6.60 -4.99 -4.84
N LEU A 89 -5.28 -4.82 -4.99
CA LEU A 89 -4.69 -4.08 -6.11
C LEU A 89 -5.05 -4.68 -7.46
N VAL A 90 -4.89 -6.00 -7.62
CA VAL A 90 -5.23 -6.68 -8.88
C VAL A 90 -6.72 -6.57 -9.20
N LEU A 91 -7.60 -6.58 -8.20
CA LEU A 91 -9.04 -6.47 -8.41
C LEU A 91 -9.52 -5.04 -8.65
N MET A 92 -8.77 -4.04 -8.20
CA MET A 92 -9.15 -2.62 -8.26
C MET A 92 -9.52 -2.15 -9.67
N PRO A 93 -8.71 -2.40 -10.72
CA PRO A 93 -9.01 -1.97 -12.08
C PRO A 93 -10.23 -2.65 -12.70
N PHE A 94 -10.65 -3.81 -12.19
CA PHE A 94 -11.83 -4.53 -12.63
C PHE A 94 -13.12 -4.04 -11.97
N SER A 95 -13.05 -3.00 -11.14
CA SER A 95 -14.23 -2.46 -10.50
C SER A 95 -15.25 -1.97 -11.51
N SER A 96 -16.46 -2.54 -11.46
CA SER A 96 -17.57 -2.19 -12.33
C SER A 96 -18.56 -1.20 -11.71
N SER A 97 -18.43 -0.94 -10.42
CA SER A 97 -19.28 -0.01 -9.66
C SER A 97 -18.49 0.76 -8.62
N LEU A 98 -19.00 1.95 -8.26
CA LEU A 98 -18.43 2.80 -7.24
C LEU A 98 -18.31 2.08 -5.89
N TRP A 99 -19.34 1.32 -5.51
CA TRP A 99 -19.35 0.58 -4.24
C TRP A 99 -18.31 -0.54 -4.19
N MET A 100 -18.06 -1.19 -5.32
CA MET A 100 -17.01 -2.20 -5.44
C MET A 100 -15.63 -1.55 -5.26
N ALA A 101 -15.37 -0.44 -5.93
CA ALA A 101 -14.11 0.29 -5.81
C ALA A 101 -13.90 0.83 -4.39
N ALA A 102 -14.95 1.36 -3.74
CA ALA A 102 -14.89 1.83 -2.36
C ALA A 102 -14.58 0.66 -1.39
N SER A 103 -15.26 -0.47 -1.54
CA SER A 103 -15.01 -1.66 -0.70
C SER A 103 -13.58 -2.19 -0.87
N LEU A 104 -13.07 -2.24 -2.08
CA LEU A 104 -11.68 -2.64 -2.36
C LEU A 104 -10.68 -1.66 -1.75
N LEU A 105 -10.98 -0.35 -1.76
CA LEU A 105 -10.14 0.64 -1.10
C LEU A 105 -10.07 0.39 0.41
N TRP A 106 -11.22 0.15 1.06
CA TRP A 106 -11.26 -0.18 2.49
C TRP A 106 -10.44 -1.42 2.83
N ILE A 107 -10.55 -2.47 1.99
CA ILE A 107 -9.77 -3.71 2.14
C ILE A 107 -8.28 -3.42 1.96
N LEU A 108 -7.91 -2.63 0.96
CA LEU A 108 -6.53 -2.28 0.64
C LEU A 108 -5.90 -1.46 1.76
N ASP A 109 -6.59 -0.43 2.27
CA ASP A 109 -6.14 0.37 3.39
C ASP A 109 -5.98 -0.47 4.66
N ALA A 110 -6.94 -1.34 4.95
CA ALA A 110 -6.86 -2.26 6.07
C ALA A 110 -5.64 -3.20 5.95
N ALA A 111 -5.43 -3.79 4.78
CA ALA A 111 -4.32 -4.71 4.51
C ALA A 111 -2.96 -4.02 4.64
N ASN A 112 -2.84 -2.81 4.10
CA ASN A 112 -1.63 -2.00 4.21
C ASN A 112 -1.33 -1.64 5.68
N ASN A 113 -2.34 -1.26 6.48
CA ASN A 113 -2.18 -0.98 7.90
C ASN A 113 -1.79 -2.24 8.70
N ILE A 114 -2.39 -3.41 8.37
CA ILE A 114 -2.04 -4.71 8.97
C ILE A 114 -0.56 -5.06 8.72
N ALA A 115 -0.02 -4.72 7.55
CA ALA A 115 1.39 -4.95 7.24
C ALA A 115 2.31 -3.89 7.87
N MET A 116 1.93 -2.61 7.78
CA MET A 116 2.79 -1.47 8.09
C MET A 116 3.12 -1.36 9.58
N GLU A 117 2.16 -1.54 10.47
CA GLU A 117 2.35 -1.33 11.90
C GLU A 117 3.32 -2.36 12.51
N PRO A 118 3.13 -3.69 12.34
CA PRO A 118 4.11 -4.65 12.81
C PRO A 118 5.48 -4.50 12.13
N TYR A 119 5.53 -3.96 10.90
CA TYR A 119 6.79 -3.72 10.21
C TYR A 119 7.62 -2.62 10.87
N ARG A 120 6.99 -1.52 11.29
CA ARG A 120 7.65 -0.46 12.06
C ARG A 120 8.21 -0.99 13.38
N ALA A 121 7.37 -1.74 14.11
CA ALA A 121 7.80 -2.37 15.37
C ALA A 121 8.91 -3.41 15.17
N PHE A 122 8.92 -4.13 14.05
CA PHE A 122 9.97 -5.11 13.72
C PHE A 122 11.37 -4.46 13.61
N ILE A 123 11.46 -3.25 13.09
CA ILE A 123 12.72 -2.52 13.01
C ILE A 123 13.26 -2.23 14.43
N ALA A 124 12.39 -1.72 15.30
CA ALA A 124 12.76 -1.45 16.70
C ALA A 124 13.14 -2.74 17.47
N ASP A 125 12.41 -3.85 17.24
CA ASP A 125 12.68 -5.13 17.87
C ASP A 125 14.01 -5.78 17.43
N LYS A 126 14.49 -5.48 16.22
CA LYS A 126 15.66 -6.14 15.62
C LYS A 126 16.94 -5.34 15.70
N LEU A 127 16.86 -4.03 15.75
CA LEU A 127 18.03 -3.18 15.78
C LEU A 127 18.41 -2.82 17.23
N PRO A 128 19.71 -2.74 17.58
CA PRO A 128 20.13 -2.14 18.82
C PRO A 128 19.79 -0.63 18.81
N ASN A 129 19.63 -0.04 20.00
CA ASN A 129 19.19 1.35 20.17
C ASN A 129 20.03 2.36 19.36
N GLU A 130 21.36 2.13 19.29
CA GLU A 130 22.27 3.01 18.53
C GLU A 130 22.01 2.99 17.01
N GLN A 131 21.34 1.96 16.51
CA GLN A 131 21.04 1.80 15.08
C GLN A 131 19.58 2.07 14.71
N HIS A 132 18.72 2.43 15.67
CA HIS A 132 17.33 2.77 15.41
C HIS A 132 17.21 3.94 14.41
N SER A 133 18.01 5.00 14.58
CA SER A 133 17.98 6.16 13.68
C SER A 133 18.27 5.79 12.24
N ILE A 134 19.28 4.96 11.98
CA ILE A 134 19.59 4.50 10.62
C ILE A 134 18.53 3.55 10.08
N GLY A 135 17.93 2.72 10.94
CA GLY A 135 16.82 1.83 10.57
C GLY A 135 15.60 2.62 10.08
N PHE A 136 15.17 3.62 10.83
CA PHE A 136 14.05 4.48 10.45
C PHE A 136 14.38 5.42 9.28
N LEU A 137 15.62 5.87 9.15
CA LEU A 137 16.07 6.64 7.98
C LEU A 137 15.95 5.80 6.70
N MET A 138 16.39 4.54 6.73
CA MET A 138 16.22 3.60 5.62
C MET A 138 14.75 3.33 5.31
N GLN A 139 13.91 3.19 6.33
CA GLN A 139 12.47 3.06 6.13
C GLN A 139 11.88 4.28 5.43
N SER A 140 12.26 5.49 5.85
CA SER A 140 11.83 6.75 5.21
C SER A 140 12.32 6.85 3.76
N PHE A 141 13.53 6.39 3.48
CA PHE A 141 14.06 6.31 2.11
C PHE A 141 13.18 5.40 1.24
N PHE A 142 12.86 4.18 1.70
CA PHE A 142 12.00 3.27 0.96
C PHE A 142 10.56 3.76 0.85
N THR A 143 10.06 4.49 1.84
CA THR A 143 8.78 5.19 1.78
C THR A 143 8.76 6.18 0.61
N GLY A 144 9.72 7.11 0.58
CA GLY A 144 9.81 8.10 -0.50
C GLY A 144 9.98 7.46 -1.87
N LEU A 145 10.88 6.47 -1.97
CA LEU A 145 11.13 5.74 -3.23
C LEU A 145 9.87 5.01 -3.72
N GLY A 146 9.16 4.31 -2.83
CA GLY A 146 7.94 3.56 -3.17
C GLY A 146 6.85 4.48 -3.70
N ILE A 147 6.53 5.54 -2.96
CA ILE A 147 5.50 6.50 -3.36
C ILE A 147 5.87 7.21 -4.66
N THR A 148 7.14 7.63 -4.80
CA THR A 148 7.62 8.33 -6.01
C THR A 148 7.48 7.44 -7.24
N LEU A 149 7.99 6.21 -7.18
CA LEU A 149 7.90 5.28 -8.31
C LEU A 149 6.45 4.91 -8.64
N ALA A 150 5.60 4.72 -7.64
CA ALA A 150 4.18 4.46 -7.85
C ALA A 150 3.48 5.61 -8.60
N ASN A 151 3.76 6.86 -8.19
CA ASN A 151 3.18 8.05 -8.84
C ASN A 151 3.65 8.20 -10.30
N PHE A 152 4.88 7.80 -10.61
CA PHE A 152 5.42 7.85 -11.96
C PHE A 152 5.03 6.63 -12.82
N THR A 153 4.53 5.54 -12.24
CA THR A 153 4.23 4.30 -12.96
C THR A 153 3.32 4.52 -14.18
N PRO A 154 2.17 5.23 -14.11
CA PRO A 154 1.34 5.48 -15.28
C PRO A 154 2.08 6.23 -16.39
N ALA A 155 2.83 7.28 -16.03
CA ALA A 155 3.60 8.08 -16.99
C ALA A 155 4.75 7.28 -17.62
N LEU A 156 5.42 6.43 -16.86
CA LEU A 156 6.46 5.54 -17.37
C LEU A 156 5.93 4.52 -18.37
N LEU A 157 4.78 3.92 -18.12
CA LEU A 157 4.15 2.97 -19.04
C LEU A 157 3.82 3.62 -20.39
N VAL A 158 3.36 4.87 -20.37
CA VAL A 158 3.09 5.63 -21.60
C VAL A 158 4.39 6.06 -22.28
N ALA A 159 5.39 6.55 -21.54
CA ALA A 159 6.68 6.98 -22.08
C ALA A 159 7.47 5.84 -22.75
N LEU A 160 7.34 4.61 -22.24
CA LEU A 160 7.94 3.40 -22.81
C LEU A 160 7.16 2.88 -24.04
N GLY A 161 6.08 3.56 -24.45
CA GLY A 161 5.27 3.15 -25.60
C GLY A 161 4.45 1.86 -25.38
N VAL A 162 4.34 1.41 -24.13
CA VAL A 162 3.56 0.21 -23.78
C VAL A 162 2.05 0.50 -23.87
N LEU A 163 1.66 1.74 -23.54
CA LEU A 163 0.27 2.19 -23.46
C LEU A 163 0.11 3.60 -24.04
N THR A 164 -1.12 3.97 -24.36
CA THR A 164 -1.49 5.34 -24.77
C THR A 164 -2.45 5.96 -23.74
N PHE A 165 -2.47 7.28 -23.64
CA PHE A 165 -3.40 8.01 -22.75
C PHE A 165 -4.86 7.92 -23.22
N THR A 166 -5.08 7.55 -24.48
CA THR A 166 -6.41 7.51 -25.09
C THR A 166 -7.13 6.19 -24.91
N ASP A 167 -6.41 5.12 -24.61
CA ASP A 167 -6.97 3.79 -24.47
C ASP A 167 -7.77 3.67 -23.16
N LYS A 168 -8.99 3.12 -23.26
CA LYS A 168 -9.89 2.89 -22.12
C LYS A 168 -10.38 1.44 -22.12
N MET A 169 -10.57 0.92 -20.92
CA MET A 169 -11.22 -0.37 -20.70
C MET A 169 -12.75 -0.27 -20.90
N SER A 170 -13.41 -1.40 -20.98
CA SER A 170 -14.88 -1.48 -21.12
C SER A 170 -15.67 -0.77 -19.99
N ASN A 171 -15.07 -0.65 -18.81
CA ASN A 171 -15.62 0.07 -17.66
C ASN A 171 -15.29 1.58 -17.66
N GLY A 172 -14.64 2.10 -18.70
CA GLY A 172 -14.26 3.50 -18.83
C GLY A 172 -12.96 3.90 -18.14
N ILE A 173 -12.35 3.02 -17.35
CA ILE A 173 -11.06 3.27 -16.67
C ILE A 173 -9.95 3.29 -17.73
N PRO A 174 -9.03 4.28 -17.69
CA PRO A 174 -7.92 4.33 -18.64
C PRO A 174 -7.03 3.09 -18.52
N THR A 175 -6.57 2.58 -19.65
CA THR A 175 -5.74 1.38 -19.71
C THR A 175 -4.41 1.55 -18.96
N TYR A 176 -3.82 2.75 -18.98
CA TYR A 176 -2.60 3.03 -18.22
C TYR A 176 -2.81 2.95 -16.68
N THR A 177 -4.00 3.30 -16.18
CA THR A 177 -4.36 3.11 -14.77
C THR A 177 -4.50 1.62 -14.45
N TYR A 178 -5.15 0.86 -15.34
CA TYR A 178 -5.32 -0.58 -15.19
C TYR A 178 -3.99 -1.32 -15.04
N TYR A 179 -3.01 -1.03 -15.90
CA TYR A 179 -1.71 -1.69 -15.85
C TYR A 179 -0.75 -1.12 -14.79
N ALA A 180 -1.09 0.02 -14.16
CA ALA A 180 -0.31 0.57 -13.05
C ALA A 180 -0.59 -0.15 -11.72
N PHE A 181 -1.78 -0.73 -11.54
CA PHE A 181 -2.16 -1.53 -10.39
C PHE A 181 -1.72 -2.99 -10.52
#